data_ce84ef83ccc254303fb5f24856534435
#
_entry.id   ce84ef83ccc254303fb5f24856534435
#
_cell.length_a   1.000
_cell.length_b   1.000
_cell.length_c   1.000
_cell.angle_alpha   90.00
_cell.angle_beta   90.00
_cell.angle_gamma   90.00
#
_symmetry.space_group_name_H-M   'P 1'
#
loop_
_entity.id
_entity.type
_entity.pdbx_description
1 polymer ?
#
loop_
_entity_poly.entity_id
_entity_poly.type
_entity_poly.pdbx_seq_one_letter_code
_entity_poly.pdbx_strand_id
1 'polypeptide(L)'
;ESPWQGGYLSGIIGKWHRGSHPVNHPLNRGFNEFYGHLGGGHRYFPELLTDRDIFEPMSDYESYFTYIVRDHQTVETDQYLTDEFSDEAVDFLKRNQDKPFFLFLSYNAPHLPLEATEEYLSRFNHIEDPKRRTYAAMVSAVDDGVGELLATLDELGIEDDTIIFFLSDNGGVSKKNASNNKPLRGQKGDIWEGGFRVPMAARWPSAFKAGIVYDLPVISLDIFATIAGLNNAPANQGRPLDGVNLVPFVNGEDTGVPHEAIYLRKYDQQRYAIRYHDYKLVIPKLNAKPQLYELSEDIGETNNIANAHPEKLEQLDKMLKEWTSELQDPAFLGLTHSDAWIKKRNKQK
;
A
#
# COMPACT_ATOMS: atom_id res chain seq x y z
N GLU A 1 -2.21 4.71 21.32
CA GLU A 1 -1.04 5.25 22.03
C GLU A 1 0.11 5.26 21.04
N SER A 2 0.75 6.41 20.86
CA SER A 2 1.86 6.55 19.91
C SER A 2 3.01 5.64 20.35
N PRO A 3 3.52 4.74 19.52
CA PRO A 3 4.68 3.93 19.85
C PRO A 3 5.98 4.75 19.93
N TRP A 4 5.92 6.04 19.62
CA TRP A 4 7.06 6.91 19.44
C TRP A 4 7.34 7.76 20.70
N GLN A 5 7.76 7.11 21.78
CA GLN A 5 8.35 7.82 22.93
C GLN A 5 9.75 8.41 22.61
N GLY A 6 10.21 8.27 21.37
CA GLY A 6 11.52 8.69 20.89
C GLY A 6 11.62 10.16 20.45
N GLY A 7 10.59 10.98 20.64
CA GLY A 7 10.65 12.40 20.26
C GLY A 7 10.44 12.68 18.77
N TYR A 8 10.01 11.70 17.97
CA TYR A 8 9.69 11.91 16.55
C TYR A 8 8.41 12.70 16.39
N LEU A 9 8.45 13.70 15.48
CA LEU A 9 7.25 14.35 14.97
C LEU A 9 6.70 13.51 13.82
N SER A 10 5.42 13.15 13.86
CA SER A 10 4.81 12.30 12.85
C SER A 10 3.75 13.03 12.05
N GLY A 11 3.91 13.02 10.72
CA GLY A 11 2.96 13.57 9.75
C GLY A 11 2.40 12.50 8.84
N ILE A 12 1.17 12.68 8.42
CA ILE A 12 0.58 11.95 7.29
C ILE A 12 0.01 12.94 6.29
N ILE A 13 0.38 12.78 5.03
CA ILE A 13 -0.09 13.58 3.91
C ILE A 13 -0.72 12.67 2.88
N GLY A 14 -1.94 13.01 2.43
CA GLY A 14 -2.67 12.28 1.39
C GLY A 14 -3.82 11.42 1.92
N LYS A 15 -3.94 10.22 1.37
CA LYS A 15 -5.05 9.29 1.61
C LYS A 15 -4.92 8.54 2.92
N TRP A 16 -5.92 8.65 3.81
CA TRP A 16 -5.96 7.89 5.06
C TRP A 16 -6.59 6.50 4.93
N HIS A 17 -7.78 6.39 4.37
CA HIS A 17 -8.52 5.15 4.09
C HIS A 17 -8.80 4.25 5.31
N ARG A 18 -8.81 4.80 6.54
CA ARG A 18 -9.11 4.04 7.78
C ARG A 18 -10.46 4.39 8.39
N GLY A 19 -11.27 5.13 7.63
CA GLY A 19 -12.60 5.59 8.01
C GLY A 19 -12.60 7.01 8.54
N SER A 20 -13.75 7.66 8.34
CA SER A 20 -13.99 9.07 8.66
C SER A 20 -14.52 9.30 10.07
N HIS A 21 -14.86 8.23 10.82
CA HIS A 21 -15.29 8.38 12.21
C HIS A 21 -14.17 9.03 13.04
N PRO A 22 -14.47 10.02 13.91
CA PRO A 22 -13.44 10.74 14.68
C PRO A 22 -12.44 9.85 15.41
N VAL A 23 -12.87 8.71 15.96
CA VAL A 23 -11.96 7.76 16.63
C VAL A 23 -10.88 7.20 15.70
N ASN A 24 -11.11 7.23 14.41
CA ASN A 24 -10.18 6.74 13.39
C ASN A 24 -9.32 7.87 12.77
N HIS A 25 -9.58 9.13 13.15
CA HIS A 25 -8.82 10.26 12.62
C HIS A 25 -7.31 10.08 12.86
N PRO A 26 -6.42 10.44 11.91
CA PRO A 26 -4.98 10.27 12.05
C PRO A 26 -4.40 10.82 13.36
N LEU A 27 -4.83 12.00 13.78
CA LEU A 27 -4.36 12.61 15.04
C LEU A 27 -4.77 11.79 16.28
N ASN A 28 -5.88 11.07 16.22
CA ASN A 28 -6.31 10.14 17.28
C ASN A 28 -5.65 8.76 17.16
N ARG A 29 -4.80 8.55 16.15
CA ARG A 29 -4.05 7.32 15.89
C ARG A 29 -2.54 7.48 16.05
N GLY A 30 -2.10 8.62 16.59
CA GLY A 30 -0.72 8.84 16.95
C GLY A 30 0.07 9.76 16.03
N PHE A 31 -0.54 10.28 14.95
CA PHE A 31 0.09 11.32 14.14
C PHE A 31 -0.06 12.69 14.80
N ASN A 32 0.93 13.55 14.60
CA ASN A 32 0.93 14.94 15.10
C ASN A 32 0.30 15.90 14.09
N GLU A 33 0.48 15.64 12.79
CA GLU A 33 -0.05 16.46 11.70
C GLU A 33 -0.74 15.57 10.66
N PHE A 34 -1.82 16.08 10.08
CA PHE A 34 -2.53 15.45 8.97
C PHE A 34 -2.90 16.49 7.91
N TYR A 35 -2.58 16.19 6.65
CA TYR A 35 -3.09 16.89 5.49
C TYR A 35 -3.57 15.92 4.43
N GLY A 36 -4.85 15.97 4.02
CA GLY A 36 -5.37 15.05 3.01
C GLY A 36 -6.84 14.69 3.19
N HIS A 37 -7.21 13.50 2.73
CA HIS A 37 -8.59 13.05 2.80
C HIS A 37 -8.75 11.72 3.57
N LEU A 38 -9.87 11.59 4.30
CA LEU A 38 -10.13 10.44 5.16
C LEU A 38 -10.66 9.22 4.38
N GLY A 39 -11.21 9.46 3.19
CA GLY A 39 -11.85 8.45 2.33
C GLY A 39 -10.86 7.54 1.60
N GLY A 40 -11.44 6.59 0.86
CA GLY A 40 -10.68 5.58 0.11
C GLY A 40 -10.27 5.99 -1.30
N GLY A 41 -10.77 7.11 -1.81
CA GLY A 41 -10.46 7.71 -3.10
C GLY A 41 -10.81 9.18 -3.11
N HIS A 42 -10.37 9.90 -4.11
CA HIS A 42 -10.68 11.31 -4.31
C HIS A 42 -10.55 11.71 -5.77
N ARG A 43 -11.17 12.84 -6.16
CA ARG A 43 -10.91 13.55 -7.41
C ARG A 43 -9.58 14.28 -7.29
N TYR A 44 -9.04 14.74 -8.44
CA TYR A 44 -7.69 15.31 -8.47
C TYR A 44 -7.66 16.81 -8.79
N PHE A 45 -8.74 17.35 -9.35
CA PHE A 45 -8.82 18.77 -9.69
C PHE A 45 -9.69 19.53 -8.69
N PRO A 46 -9.32 20.74 -8.30
CA PRO A 46 -10.05 21.54 -7.31
C PRO A 46 -11.54 21.70 -7.63
N GLU A 47 -11.88 21.99 -8.88
CA GLU A 47 -13.25 22.18 -9.35
C GLU A 47 -14.08 20.87 -9.35
N LEU A 48 -13.42 19.72 -9.19
CA LEU A 48 -14.05 18.42 -9.14
C LEU A 48 -14.11 17.84 -7.72
N LEU A 49 -13.47 18.52 -6.76
CA LEU A 49 -13.51 18.09 -5.37
C LEU A 49 -14.94 18.20 -4.82
N THR A 50 -15.28 17.30 -3.92
CA THR A 50 -16.64 17.29 -3.37
C THR A 50 -16.71 18.09 -2.09
N ASP A 51 -17.66 19.02 -2.01
CA ASP A 51 -17.96 19.83 -0.83
C ASP A 51 -19.02 19.16 0.08
N ARG A 52 -19.27 17.87 -0.12
CA ARG A 52 -20.34 17.17 0.60
C ARG A 52 -19.84 16.57 1.90
N ASP A 53 -20.69 16.70 2.92
CA ASP A 53 -20.52 15.99 4.17
C ASP A 53 -20.62 14.47 3.93
N ILE A 54 -19.59 13.74 4.37
CA ILE A 54 -19.53 12.28 4.26
C ILE A 54 -20.59 11.56 5.09
N PHE A 55 -21.20 12.24 6.06
CA PHE A 55 -22.26 11.66 6.89
C PHE A 55 -23.61 11.62 6.19
N GLU A 56 -23.74 12.28 5.03
CA GLU A 56 -24.96 12.28 4.22
C GLU A 56 -24.68 11.79 2.78
N PRO A 57 -24.13 10.58 2.58
CA PRO A 57 -23.84 10.08 1.26
C PRO A 57 -25.10 9.80 0.46
N MET A 58 -25.23 10.37 -0.73
CA MET A 58 -26.37 10.15 -1.62
C MET A 58 -26.18 8.91 -2.51
N SER A 59 -24.97 8.37 -2.58
CA SER A 59 -24.65 7.14 -3.33
C SER A 59 -23.58 6.30 -2.60
N ASP A 60 -23.43 5.03 -3.00
CA ASP A 60 -22.43 4.13 -2.41
C ASP A 60 -20.97 4.58 -2.67
N TYR A 61 -20.75 5.51 -3.59
CA TYR A 61 -19.44 6.04 -3.92
C TYR A 61 -19.14 7.37 -3.21
N GLU A 62 -20.15 8.11 -2.79
CA GLU A 62 -19.97 9.43 -2.18
C GLU A 62 -19.38 9.35 -0.77
N SER A 63 -19.58 8.24 -0.06
CA SER A 63 -18.90 7.97 1.20
C SER A 63 -17.38 7.75 1.04
N TYR A 64 -16.91 7.65 -0.19
CA TYR A 64 -15.50 7.52 -0.55
C TYR A 64 -14.79 8.87 -0.64
N PHE A 65 -15.51 9.92 -1.02
CA PHE A 65 -14.99 11.27 -1.18
C PHE A 65 -15.26 12.05 0.10
N THR A 66 -14.21 12.53 0.70
CA THR A 66 -14.28 13.36 1.90
C THR A 66 -13.62 14.70 1.60
N TYR A 67 -13.91 15.72 2.40
CA TYR A 67 -13.19 16.98 2.28
C TYR A 67 -11.68 16.76 2.38
N ILE A 68 -10.91 17.65 1.75
CA ILE A 68 -9.50 17.83 2.10
C ILE A 68 -9.46 18.56 3.42
N VAL A 69 -8.68 18.03 4.36
CA VAL A 69 -8.59 18.58 5.70
C VAL A 69 -7.13 18.75 6.10
N ARG A 70 -6.85 19.84 6.81
CA ARG A 70 -5.63 20.03 7.57
C ARG A 70 -5.98 19.81 9.04
N ASP A 71 -5.46 18.76 9.63
CA ASP A 71 -5.83 18.31 10.97
C ASP A 71 -7.35 18.07 11.08
N HIS A 72 -8.07 18.96 11.73
CA HIS A 72 -9.52 18.88 11.90
C HIS A 72 -10.30 19.92 11.08
N GLN A 73 -9.60 20.72 10.26
CA GLN A 73 -10.22 21.83 9.54
C GLN A 73 -10.29 21.50 8.05
N THR A 74 -11.46 21.66 7.45
CA THR A 74 -11.61 21.62 5.99
C THR A 74 -10.82 22.75 5.37
N VAL A 75 -10.10 22.44 4.30
CA VAL A 75 -9.33 23.41 3.54
C VAL A 75 -9.72 23.36 2.06
N GLU A 76 -9.65 24.51 1.41
CA GLU A 76 -9.75 24.61 -0.03
C GLU A 76 -8.38 24.32 -0.66
N THR A 77 -8.39 23.75 -1.84
CA THR A 77 -7.21 23.46 -2.64
C THR A 77 -7.34 24.20 -3.97
N ASP A 78 -6.24 24.64 -4.55
CA ASP A 78 -6.25 25.44 -5.78
C ASP A 78 -5.40 24.81 -6.90
N GLN A 79 -4.81 23.64 -6.65
CA GLN A 79 -3.98 22.95 -7.63
C GLN A 79 -4.32 21.46 -7.78
N TYR A 80 -3.65 20.79 -8.68
CA TYR A 80 -3.79 19.34 -8.89
C TYR A 80 -3.35 18.59 -7.63
N LEU A 81 -4.22 17.74 -7.10
CA LEU A 81 -4.07 17.16 -5.76
C LEU A 81 -2.78 16.36 -5.55
N THR A 82 -2.23 15.75 -6.60
CA THR A 82 -0.95 15.02 -6.50
C THR A 82 0.20 15.98 -6.24
N ASP A 83 0.22 17.11 -6.95
CA ASP A 83 1.25 18.15 -6.80
C ASP A 83 1.12 18.81 -5.41
N GLU A 84 -0.11 19.09 -4.99
CA GLU A 84 -0.38 19.65 -3.67
C GLU A 84 0.11 18.75 -2.52
N PHE A 85 -0.06 17.43 -2.63
CA PHE A 85 0.50 16.52 -1.64
C PHE A 85 2.03 16.49 -1.65
N SER A 86 2.65 16.71 -2.80
CA SER A 86 4.11 16.83 -2.92
C SER A 86 4.61 18.10 -2.26
N ASP A 87 3.98 19.23 -2.54
CA ASP A 87 4.29 20.53 -1.94
C ASP A 87 4.15 20.49 -0.41
N GLU A 88 3.04 19.95 0.08
CA GLU A 88 2.82 19.79 1.53
C GLU A 88 3.88 18.90 2.19
N ALA A 89 4.35 17.86 1.49
CA ALA A 89 5.41 16.99 1.98
C ALA A 89 6.76 17.71 2.00
N VAL A 90 7.09 18.50 0.97
CA VAL A 90 8.28 19.36 0.92
C VAL A 90 8.24 20.37 2.06
N ASP A 91 7.10 21.01 2.26
CA ASP A 91 6.90 21.97 3.36
C ASP A 91 7.03 21.31 4.74
N PHE A 92 6.53 20.08 4.88
CA PHE A 92 6.72 19.29 6.11
C PHE A 92 8.20 19.06 6.39
N LEU A 93 9.00 18.67 5.39
CA LEU A 93 10.44 18.47 5.53
C LEU A 93 11.13 19.77 5.97
N LYS A 94 10.87 20.89 5.29
CA LYS A 94 11.44 22.20 5.59
C LYS A 94 11.12 22.67 7.00
N ARG A 95 9.89 22.48 7.47
CA ARG A 95 9.46 22.89 8.83
C ARG A 95 10.08 22.05 9.94
N ASN A 96 10.45 20.78 9.63
CA ASN A 96 10.83 19.80 10.64
C ASN A 96 12.28 19.30 10.49
N GLN A 97 13.11 19.93 9.65
CA GLN A 97 14.48 19.51 9.35
C GLN A 97 15.39 19.37 10.59
N ASP A 98 15.12 20.15 11.64
CA ASP A 98 15.92 20.15 12.88
C ASP A 98 15.45 19.12 13.93
N LYS A 99 14.49 18.26 13.58
CA LYS A 99 13.89 17.29 14.50
C LYS A 99 13.82 15.90 13.86
N PRO A 100 13.89 14.83 14.65
CA PRO A 100 13.51 13.51 14.13
C PRO A 100 12.05 13.54 13.67
N PHE A 101 11.79 13.06 12.47
CA PHE A 101 10.43 13.00 11.93
C PHE A 101 10.10 11.64 11.31
N PHE A 102 8.82 11.36 11.23
CA PHE A 102 8.23 10.30 10.42
C PHE A 102 7.15 10.89 9.53
N LEU A 103 7.34 10.81 8.23
CA LEU A 103 6.34 11.23 7.25
C LEU A 103 5.78 10.02 6.51
N PHE A 104 4.46 9.85 6.56
CA PHE A 104 3.74 8.91 5.70
C PHE A 104 3.05 9.68 4.57
N LEU A 105 3.73 9.76 3.42
CA LEU A 105 3.17 10.36 2.21
C LEU A 105 2.39 9.31 1.43
N SER A 106 1.08 9.39 1.51
CA SER A 106 0.13 8.42 0.95
C SER A 106 -0.62 9.02 -0.23
N TYR A 107 0.03 9.06 -1.40
CA TYR A 107 -0.64 9.51 -2.62
C TYR A 107 -1.89 8.68 -2.93
N ASN A 108 -2.96 9.34 -3.37
CA ASN A 108 -4.09 8.62 -3.96
C ASN A 108 -3.86 8.27 -5.43
N ALA A 109 -2.94 8.93 -6.13
CA ALA A 109 -2.55 8.59 -7.49
C ALA A 109 -1.78 7.24 -7.54
N PRO A 110 -2.00 6.42 -8.58
CA PRO A 110 -2.90 6.59 -9.72
C PRO A 110 -4.27 5.89 -9.53
N HIS A 111 -4.92 6.01 -8.36
CA HIS A 111 -6.26 5.45 -8.11
C HIS A 111 -7.32 6.16 -8.98
N LEU A 112 -8.40 5.45 -9.30
CA LEU A 112 -9.56 6.05 -9.99
C LEU A 112 -10.22 7.16 -9.15
N PRO A 113 -10.78 8.21 -9.84
CA PRO A 113 -10.89 8.38 -11.30
C PRO A 113 -9.54 8.72 -11.94
N LEU A 114 -9.38 8.43 -13.25
CA LEU A 114 -8.17 8.81 -13.99
C LEU A 114 -8.29 10.27 -14.42
N GLU A 115 -7.46 11.12 -13.82
CA GLU A 115 -7.42 12.56 -14.02
C GLU A 115 -5.97 13.03 -13.97
N ALA A 116 -5.52 13.76 -14.98
CA ALA A 116 -4.18 14.32 -15.07
C ALA A 116 -4.20 15.65 -15.82
N THR A 117 -3.26 16.54 -15.48
CA THR A 117 -3.12 17.82 -16.17
C THR A 117 -2.62 17.64 -17.60
N GLU A 118 -2.82 18.64 -18.47
CA GLU A 118 -2.28 18.63 -19.83
C GLU A 118 -0.75 18.59 -19.84
N GLU A 119 -0.10 19.15 -18.83
CA GLU A 119 1.34 19.08 -18.68
C GLU A 119 1.81 17.61 -18.59
N TYR A 120 1.23 16.83 -17.69
CA TYR A 120 1.55 15.41 -17.54
C TYR A 120 1.10 14.56 -18.73
N LEU A 121 -0.08 14.83 -19.28
CA LEU A 121 -0.59 14.14 -20.46
C LEU A 121 0.31 14.30 -21.70
N SER A 122 0.89 15.50 -21.87
CA SER A 122 1.76 15.80 -23.02
C SER A 122 3.03 14.95 -23.07
N ARG A 123 3.51 14.47 -21.93
CA ARG A 123 4.69 13.57 -21.82
C ARG A 123 4.45 12.21 -22.48
N PHE A 124 3.18 11.82 -22.63
CA PHE A 124 2.77 10.48 -23.07
C PHE A 124 1.93 10.51 -24.35
N ASN A 125 2.13 11.49 -25.23
CA ASN A 125 1.41 11.63 -26.52
C ASN A 125 1.60 10.42 -27.45
N HIS A 126 2.65 9.63 -27.26
CA HIS A 126 2.91 8.40 -27.99
C HIS A 126 2.02 7.22 -27.57
N ILE A 127 1.29 7.33 -26.45
CA ILE A 127 0.34 6.32 -25.98
C ILE A 127 -1.03 6.62 -26.58
N GLU A 128 -1.51 5.75 -27.47
CA GLU A 128 -2.79 5.94 -28.17
C GLU A 128 -4.00 5.75 -27.27
N ASP A 129 -3.98 4.75 -26.36
CA ASP A 129 -5.08 4.50 -25.41
C ASP A 129 -5.18 5.65 -24.40
N PRO A 130 -6.27 6.42 -24.40
CA PRO A 130 -6.40 7.59 -23.54
C PRO A 130 -6.39 7.21 -22.03
N LYS A 131 -6.95 6.06 -21.66
CA LYS A 131 -6.91 5.61 -20.25
C LYS A 131 -5.49 5.28 -19.83
N ARG A 132 -4.74 4.57 -20.67
CA ARG A 132 -3.35 4.24 -20.40
C ARG A 132 -2.48 5.48 -20.35
N ARG A 133 -2.72 6.45 -21.26
CA ARG A 133 -2.04 7.75 -21.25
C ARG A 133 -2.29 8.49 -19.95
N THR A 134 -3.54 8.62 -19.52
CA THR A 134 -3.88 9.31 -18.28
C THR A 134 -3.27 8.60 -17.06
N TYR A 135 -3.33 7.26 -17.03
CA TYR A 135 -2.67 6.49 -15.97
C TYR A 135 -1.17 6.75 -15.90
N ALA A 136 -0.48 6.76 -17.04
CA ALA A 136 0.96 7.05 -17.09
C ALA A 136 1.27 8.49 -16.66
N ALA A 137 0.44 9.45 -17.05
CA ALA A 137 0.55 10.84 -16.64
C ALA A 137 0.40 11.01 -15.12
N MET A 138 -0.56 10.31 -14.50
CA MET A 138 -0.73 10.31 -13.04
C MET A 138 0.47 9.71 -12.31
N VAL A 139 1.05 8.63 -12.85
CA VAL A 139 2.29 8.05 -12.28
C VAL A 139 3.46 9.00 -12.42
N SER A 140 3.56 9.73 -13.54
CA SER A 140 4.60 10.74 -13.75
C SER A 140 4.50 11.91 -12.75
N ALA A 141 3.29 12.32 -12.38
CA ALA A 141 3.11 13.33 -11.33
C ALA A 141 3.64 12.86 -9.96
N VAL A 142 3.40 11.58 -9.62
CA VAL A 142 3.98 10.99 -8.40
C VAL A 142 5.51 10.94 -8.48
N ASP A 143 6.06 10.59 -9.64
CA ASP A 143 7.50 10.50 -9.87
C ASP A 143 8.19 11.87 -9.71
N ASP A 144 7.59 12.94 -10.27
CA ASP A 144 8.07 14.32 -10.08
C ASP A 144 8.07 14.71 -8.60
N GLY A 145 6.96 14.45 -7.88
CA GLY A 145 6.88 14.74 -6.44
C GLY A 145 7.92 13.96 -5.61
N VAL A 146 8.20 12.72 -5.96
CA VAL A 146 9.30 11.96 -5.33
C VAL A 146 10.64 12.64 -5.63
N GLY A 147 10.86 13.11 -6.87
CA GLY A 147 12.06 13.85 -7.27
C GLY A 147 12.26 15.12 -6.44
N GLU A 148 11.20 15.89 -6.22
CA GLU A 148 11.21 17.12 -5.40
C GLU A 148 11.54 16.83 -3.93
N LEU A 149 10.99 15.76 -3.37
CA LEU A 149 11.31 15.34 -2.01
C LEU A 149 12.79 14.93 -1.86
N LEU A 150 13.31 14.18 -2.81
CA LEU A 150 14.71 13.78 -2.81
C LEU A 150 15.65 15.00 -2.92
N ALA A 151 15.33 15.95 -3.81
CA ALA A 151 16.07 17.18 -3.96
C ALA A 151 16.01 18.03 -2.68
N THR A 152 14.85 18.11 -2.05
CA THR A 152 14.68 18.84 -0.78
C THR A 152 15.52 18.24 0.35
N LEU A 153 15.58 16.90 0.48
CA LEU A 153 16.40 16.24 1.49
C LEU A 153 17.90 16.53 1.28
N ASP A 154 18.36 16.56 0.03
CA ASP A 154 19.73 16.93 -0.35
C ASP A 154 20.02 18.40 -0.03
N GLU A 155 19.16 19.32 -0.45
CA GLU A 155 19.27 20.75 -0.17
C GLU A 155 19.32 21.08 1.34
N LEU A 156 18.56 20.34 2.15
CA LEU A 156 18.54 20.46 3.61
C LEU A 156 19.73 19.76 4.28
N GLY A 157 20.49 18.94 3.55
CA GLY A 157 21.62 18.19 4.07
C GLY A 157 21.25 17.09 5.06
N ILE A 158 20.04 16.52 4.95
CA ILE A 158 19.50 15.47 5.84
C ILE A 158 19.26 14.12 5.12
N GLU A 159 19.69 13.99 3.88
CA GLU A 159 19.45 12.78 3.08
C GLU A 159 20.14 11.54 3.67
N ASP A 160 21.33 11.70 4.23
CA ASP A 160 22.12 10.62 4.84
C ASP A 160 21.48 10.07 6.12
N ASP A 161 20.73 10.91 6.83
CA ASP A 161 20.03 10.55 8.06
C ASP A 161 18.56 10.18 7.84
N THR A 162 18.13 10.10 6.56
CA THR A 162 16.73 9.81 6.21
C THR A 162 16.61 8.50 5.43
N ILE A 163 15.88 7.53 6.02
CA ILE A 163 15.48 6.32 5.29
C ILE A 163 14.15 6.56 4.58
N ILE A 164 14.09 6.20 3.29
CA ILE A 164 12.90 6.33 2.45
C ILE A 164 12.48 4.95 1.96
N PHE A 165 11.21 4.63 2.12
CA PHE A 165 10.57 3.47 1.49
C PHE A 165 9.54 3.97 0.49
N PHE A 166 9.62 3.49 -0.75
CA PHE A 166 8.63 3.71 -1.80
C PHE A 166 8.00 2.38 -2.18
N LEU A 167 6.68 2.29 -2.19
CA LEU A 167 5.97 1.09 -2.62
C LEU A 167 4.56 1.42 -3.12
N SER A 168 4.00 0.54 -3.95
CA SER A 168 2.57 0.54 -4.24
C SER A 168 1.81 -0.21 -3.14
N ASP A 169 0.56 0.18 -2.86
CA ASP A 169 -0.29 -0.46 -1.85
C ASP A 169 -0.83 -1.83 -2.31
N ASN A 170 -1.06 -2.00 -3.61
CA ASN A 170 -1.55 -3.23 -4.23
C ASN A 170 -1.36 -3.23 -5.75
N GLY A 171 -1.58 -4.36 -6.38
CA GLY A 171 -1.61 -4.46 -7.83
C GLY A 171 -2.73 -3.64 -8.48
N GLY A 172 -2.51 -3.14 -9.67
CA GLY A 172 -3.46 -2.30 -10.40
C GLY A 172 -4.71 -3.06 -10.84
N VAL A 173 -5.84 -2.35 -11.01
CA VAL A 173 -7.11 -2.90 -11.53
C VAL A 173 -7.16 -2.75 -13.04
N SER A 174 -6.39 -3.57 -13.76
CA SER A 174 -6.06 -3.42 -15.18
C SER A 174 -7.26 -3.13 -16.09
N LYS A 175 -8.40 -3.78 -15.85
CA LYS A 175 -9.60 -3.56 -16.68
C LYS A 175 -10.25 -2.19 -16.48
N LYS A 176 -10.03 -1.56 -15.34
CA LYS A 176 -10.67 -0.28 -15.00
C LYS A 176 -9.76 0.91 -15.27
N ASN A 177 -8.50 0.82 -14.88
CA ASN A 177 -7.55 1.93 -14.91
C ASN A 177 -6.39 1.76 -15.90
N ALA A 178 -6.46 0.75 -16.79
CA ALA A 178 -5.42 0.45 -17.77
C ALA A 178 -4.01 0.21 -17.19
N SER A 179 -3.90 -0.14 -15.90
CA SER A 179 -2.66 -0.64 -15.31
C SER A 179 -2.26 -1.99 -15.94
N ASN A 180 -1.01 -2.38 -15.77
CA ASN A 180 -0.52 -3.66 -16.28
C ASN A 180 0.29 -4.37 -15.21
N ASN A 181 -0.23 -5.48 -14.71
CA ASN A 181 0.44 -6.30 -13.71
C ASN A 181 1.28 -7.44 -14.33
N LYS A 182 1.27 -7.58 -15.67
CA LYS A 182 2.03 -8.66 -16.34
C LYS A 182 3.54 -8.57 -16.05
N PRO A 183 4.23 -9.72 -15.92
CA PRO A 183 3.76 -11.09 -16.17
C PRO A 183 2.92 -11.69 -15.04
N LEU A 184 2.71 -10.98 -13.92
CA LEU A 184 2.02 -11.46 -12.73
C LEU A 184 0.52 -11.65 -13.00
N ARG A 185 -0.03 -12.76 -12.53
CA ARG A 185 -1.46 -13.06 -12.61
C ARG A 185 -2.25 -12.28 -11.56
N GLY A 186 -3.46 -11.83 -11.92
CA GLY A 186 -4.39 -11.18 -11.00
C GLY A 186 -4.24 -9.66 -10.93
N GLN A 187 -4.94 -9.08 -9.97
CA GLN A 187 -5.06 -7.64 -9.77
C GLN A 187 -5.45 -7.33 -8.32
N LYS A 188 -5.59 -6.06 -7.97
CA LYS A 188 -6.07 -5.60 -6.65
C LYS A 188 -7.19 -6.50 -6.10
N GLY A 189 -6.99 -6.98 -4.89
CA GLY A 189 -7.95 -7.83 -4.19
C GLY A 189 -7.87 -9.32 -4.53
N ASP A 190 -6.96 -9.74 -5.41
CA ASP A 190 -6.64 -11.14 -5.64
C ASP A 190 -5.51 -11.61 -4.73
N ILE A 191 -5.43 -12.93 -4.57
CA ILE A 191 -4.34 -13.63 -3.85
C ILE A 191 -3.27 -14.18 -4.80
N TRP A 192 -3.38 -13.87 -6.10
CA TRP A 192 -2.37 -14.10 -7.13
C TRP A 192 -1.28 -13.04 -7.04
N GLU A 193 -0.07 -13.33 -7.54
CA GLU A 193 1.07 -12.42 -7.45
C GLU A 193 0.74 -10.98 -7.91
N GLY A 194 -0.03 -10.82 -8.99
CA GLY A 194 -0.42 -9.49 -9.48
C GLY A 194 -1.40 -8.72 -8.60
N GLY A 195 -1.89 -9.31 -7.50
CA GLY A 195 -2.73 -8.62 -6.54
C GLY A 195 -1.96 -7.94 -5.40
N PHE A 196 -0.78 -8.47 -5.04
CA PHE A 196 -0.03 -8.03 -3.85
C PHE A 196 1.50 -7.94 -4.04
N ARG A 197 2.08 -8.56 -5.07
CA ARG A 197 3.48 -8.36 -5.42
C ARG A 197 3.61 -7.07 -6.21
N VAL A 198 4.16 -6.05 -5.56
CA VAL A 198 4.21 -4.67 -6.04
C VAL A 198 5.63 -4.15 -6.12
N PRO A 199 5.90 -3.11 -6.94
CA PRO A 199 7.17 -2.41 -6.89
C PRO A 199 7.45 -1.87 -5.49
N MET A 200 8.69 -2.06 -5.03
CA MET A 200 9.21 -1.49 -3.79
C MET A 200 10.64 -1.04 -4.02
N ALA A 201 10.99 0.11 -3.46
CA ALA A 201 12.36 0.61 -3.40
C ALA A 201 12.63 1.19 -2.00
N ALA A 202 13.89 1.15 -1.59
CA ALA A 202 14.35 1.81 -0.38
C ALA A 202 15.61 2.61 -0.69
N ARG A 203 15.74 3.79 -0.07
CA ARG A 203 16.92 4.65 -0.17
C ARG A 203 17.37 5.07 1.23
N TRP A 204 18.63 4.86 1.51
CA TRP A 204 19.30 5.34 2.72
C TRP A 204 20.81 5.41 2.44
N PRO A 205 21.34 6.56 1.98
CA PRO A 205 22.72 6.65 1.47
C PRO A 205 23.78 6.21 2.47
N SER A 206 23.59 6.52 3.76
CA SER A 206 24.57 6.13 4.80
C SER A 206 24.55 4.64 5.16
N ALA A 207 23.54 3.87 4.74
CA ALA A 207 23.44 2.45 5.09
C ALA A 207 23.27 1.50 3.91
N PHE A 208 22.57 1.91 2.84
CA PHE A 208 22.32 1.05 1.68
C PHE A 208 23.22 1.43 0.51
N LYS A 209 23.88 0.45 -0.07
CA LYS A 209 24.63 0.66 -1.32
C LYS A 209 23.68 0.98 -2.47
N ALA A 210 24.03 1.96 -3.29
CA ALA A 210 23.26 2.27 -4.48
C ALA A 210 23.27 1.10 -5.49
N GLY A 211 22.14 0.91 -6.19
CA GLY A 211 22.01 -0.07 -7.27
C GLY A 211 21.85 -1.53 -6.81
N ILE A 212 21.64 -1.79 -5.53
CA ILE A 212 21.31 -3.15 -5.07
C ILE A 212 19.94 -3.55 -5.60
N VAL A 213 19.85 -4.77 -6.12
CA VAL A 213 18.59 -5.47 -6.36
C VAL A 213 18.50 -6.58 -5.33
N TYR A 214 17.44 -6.56 -4.52
CA TYR A 214 17.19 -7.57 -3.50
C TYR A 214 16.03 -8.47 -3.94
N ASP A 215 16.34 -9.72 -4.26
CA ASP A 215 15.40 -10.63 -4.94
C ASP A 215 14.55 -11.49 -3.98
N LEU A 216 14.93 -11.55 -2.70
CA LEU A 216 14.16 -12.32 -1.73
C LEU A 216 12.88 -11.57 -1.32
N PRO A 217 11.80 -12.32 -1.04
CA PRO A 217 10.53 -11.72 -0.66
C PRO A 217 10.61 -10.92 0.63
N VAL A 218 10.10 -9.69 0.56
CA VAL A 218 9.89 -8.78 1.69
C VAL A 218 8.42 -8.37 1.73
N ILE A 219 7.94 -7.89 2.89
CA ILE A 219 6.54 -7.47 3.06
C ILE A 219 6.46 -6.06 3.65
N SER A 220 5.33 -5.38 3.46
CA SER A 220 5.14 -4.02 3.97
C SER A 220 5.24 -3.91 5.50
N LEU A 221 5.02 -5.00 6.24
CA LEU A 221 5.20 -5.05 7.70
C LEU A 221 6.66 -4.92 8.13
N ASP A 222 7.60 -5.21 7.24
CA ASP A 222 9.05 -5.07 7.48
C ASP A 222 9.46 -3.62 7.66
N ILE A 223 8.72 -2.68 7.08
CA ILE A 223 8.98 -1.24 7.24
C ILE A 223 8.90 -0.86 8.71
N PHE A 224 7.83 -1.26 9.40
CA PHE A 224 7.68 -0.98 10.82
C PHE A 224 8.77 -1.68 11.65
N ALA A 225 9.03 -2.96 11.37
CA ALA A 225 10.05 -3.73 12.09
C ALA A 225 11.46 -3.14 11.89
N THR A 226 11.77 -2.67 10.67
CA THR A 226 13.04 -1.99 10.36
C THR A 226 13.18 -0.70 11.16
N ILE A 227 12.16 0.17 11.12
CA ILE A 227 12.20 1.45 11.84
C ILE A 227 12.28 1.23 13.35
N ALA A 228 11.52 0.27 13.89
CA ALA A 228 11.55 -0.07 15.31
C ALA A 228 12.93 -0.61 15.74
N GLY A 229 13.53 -1.47 14.91
CA GLY A 229 14.87 -2.01 15.14
C GLY A 229 15.96 -0.93 15.16
N LEU A 230 15.91 0.02 14.22
CA LEU A 230 16.85 1.14 14.15
C LEU A 230 16.77 2.06 15.38
N ASN A 231 15.60 2.22 15.95
CA ASN A 231 15.38 3.10 17.10
C ASN A 231 15.51 2.36 18.46
N ASN A 232 15.88 1.08 18.48
CA ASN A 232 15.84 0.24 19.69
C ASN A 232 14.49 0.37 20.43
N ALA A 233 13.43 0.67 19.70
CA ALA A 233 12.11 0.85 20.26
C ALA A 233 11.57 -0.51 20.72
N PRO A 234 10.92 -0.61 21.89
CA PRO A 234 10.25 -1.84 22.29
C PRO A 234 9.10 -2.12 21.33
N ALA A 235 9.43 -2.77 20.22
CA ALA A 235 8.49 -3.11 19.15
C ALA A 235 7.40 -4.07 19.59
N ASN A 236 7.48 -4.56 20.84
CA ASN A 236 6.72 -5.69 21.27
C ASN A 236 6.11 -5.47 22.67
N GLN A 237 4.79 -5.33 22.71
CA GLN A 237 4.00 -5.44 23.95
C GLN A 237 3.69 -6.92 24.28
N GLY A 238 4.70 -7.80 24.18
CA GLY A 238 4.57 -9.22 24.49
C GLY A 238 4.17 -10.12 23.30
N ARG A 239 4.18 -9.60 22.06
CA ARG A 239 3.94 -10.38 20.84
C ARG A 239 5.06 -10.14 19.83
N PRO A 240 5.57 -11.19 19.15
CA PRO A 240 6.53 -11.02 18.07
C PRO A 240 5.89 -10.20 16.92
N LEU A 241 6.70 -9.41 16.22
CA LEU A 241 6.29 -8.75 14.98
C LEU A 241 6.23 -9.79 13.86
N ASP A 242 5.29 -9.62 12.94
CA ASP A 242 5.24 -10.40 11.70
C ASP A 242 6.28 -9.91 10.67
N GLY A 243 6.73 -8.66 10.78
CA GLY A 243 7.80 -8.11 9.96
C GLY A 243 9.18 -8.28 10.59
N VAL A 244 10.22 -8.15 9.79
CA VAL A 244 11.63 -8.22 10.19
C VAL A 244 12.38 -6.93 9.86
N ASN A 245 13.48 -6.66 10.57
CA ASN A 245 14.40 -5.57 10.21
C ASN A 245 15.16 -5.94 8.93
N LEU A 246 14.94 -5.19 7.84
CA LEU A 246 15.53 -5.46 6.54
C LEU A 246 17.01 -5.05 6.42
N VAL A 247 17.52 -4.18 7.27
CA VAL A 247 18.88 -3.62 7.14
C VAL A 247 19.95 -4.70 7.08
N PRO A 248 20.03 -5.69 8.00
CA PRO A 248 21.04 -6.75 7.93
C PRO A 248 20.95 -7.57 6.64
N PHE A 249 19.75 -7.86 6.15
CA PHE A 249 19.55 -8.65 4.94
C PHE A 249 19.98 -7.90 3.69
N VAL A 250 19.57 -6.64 3.54
CA VAL A 250 19.93 -5.80 2.38
C VAL A 250 21.43 -5.55 2.32
N ASN A 251 22.11 -5.40 3.45
CA ASN A 251 23.54 -5.19 3.53
C ASN A 251 24.37 -6.48 3.42
N GLY A 252 23.72 -7.65 3.40
CA GLY A 252 24.38 -8.95 3.32
C GLY A 252 25.06 -9.39 4.63
N GLU A 253 24.71 -8.76 5.74
CA GLU A 253 25.14 -9.15 7.10
C GLU A 253 24.41 -10.41 7.54
N ASP A 254 23.14 -10.52 7.17
CA ASP A 254 22.33 -11.73 7.28
C ASP A 254 22.10 -12.31 5.88
N THR A 255 22.56 -13.54 5.65
CA THR A 255 22.42 -14.27 4.38
C THR A 255 21.23 -15.20 4.36
N GLY A 256 20.41 -15.22 5.42
CA GLY A 256 19.18 -15.97 5.48
C GLY A 256 18.07 -15.36 4.63
N VAL A 257 16.86 -15.92 4.78
CA VAL A 257 15.65 -15.38 4.14
C VAL A 257 14.88 -14.53 5.16
N PRO A 258 14.41 -13.32 4.82
CA PRO A 258 13.61 -12.50 5.72
C PRO A 258 12.35 -13.22 6.20
N HIS A 259 11.71 -13.96 5.28
CA HIS A 259 10.51 -14.73 5.57
C HIS A 259 10.59 -16.12 4.95
N GLU A 260 10.50 -17.16 5.78
CA GLU A 260 10.38 -18.54 5.28
C GLU A 260 9.07 -18.74 4.53
N ALA A 261 7.99 -18.15 5.04
CA ALA A 261 6.67 -18.24 4.44
C ALA A 261 5.94 -16.89 4.49
N ILE A 262 5.19 -16.58 3.44
CA ILE A 262 4.29 -15.43 3.37
C ILE A 262 2.86 -15.95 3.23
N TYR A 263 1.99 -15.53 4.12
CA TYR A 263 0.61 -15.97 4.17
C TYR A 263 -0.36 -14.87 3.74
N LEU A 264 -1.40 -15.26 3.01
CA LEU A 264 -2.44 -14.37 2.51
C LEU A 264 -3.82 -14.93 2.86
N ARG A 265 -4.67 -14.09 3.45
CA ARG A 265 -6.06 -14.41 3.76
C ARG A 265 -7.00 -13.31 3.27
N LYS A 266 -7.96 -13.70 2.44
CA LYS A 266 -9.12 -12.88 2.12
C LYS A 266 -10.37 -13.57 2.65
N TYR A 267 -10.67 -13.29 3.91
CA TYR A 267 -11.67 -14.01 4.70
C TYR A 267 -13.07 -13.93 4.09
N ASP A 268 -13.51 -12.74 3.66
CA ASP A 268 -14.82 -12.49 3.07
C ASP A 268 -15.10 -13.31 1.81
N GLN A 269 -14.07 -13.74 1.10
CA GLN A 269 -14.16 -14.54 -0.12
C GLN A 269 -13.63 -15.97 0.06
N GLN A 270 -13.23 -16.31 1.26
CA GLN A 270 -12.63 -17.62 1.59
C GLN A 270 -11.50 -17.98 0.64
N ARG A 271 -10.59 -17.01 0.42
CA ARG A 271 -9.40 -17.18 -0.41
C ARG A 271 -8.17 -17.18 0.47
N TYR A 272 -7.27 -18.10 0.21
CA TYR A 272 -6.05 -18.27 1.01
C TYR A 272 -4.88 -18.57 0.10
N ALA A 273 -3.69 -18.12 0.47
CA ALA A 273 -2.46 -18.56 -0.16
C ALA A 273 -1.31 -18.59 0.86
N ILE A 274 -0.33 -19.43 0.57
CA ILE A 274 0.97 -19.44 1.20
C ILE A 274 2.04 -19.48 0.12
N ARG A 275 3.03 -18.58 0.21
CA ARG A 275 4.30 -18.67 -0.49
C ARG A 275 5.34 -19.21 0.49
N TYR A 276 6.00 -20.27 0.13
CA TYR A 276 7.09 -20.91 0.88
C TYR A 276 8.26 -21.12 -0.08
N HIS A 277 9.30 -20.30 0.07
CA HIS A 277 10.39 -20.18 -0.90
C HIS A 277 9.85 -19.93 -2.32
N ASP A 278 10.17 -20.79 -3.26
CA ASP A 278 9.72 -20.69 -4.65
C ASP A 278 8.34 -21.30 -4.92
N TYR A 279 7.78 -22.02 -3.96
CA TYR A 279 6.47 -22.64 -4.12
C TYR A 279 5.36 -21.77 -3.56
N LYS A 280 4.22 -21.79 -4.26
CA LYS A 280 3.01 -21.10 -3.81
C LYS A 280 1.79 -22.01 -3.93
N LEU A 281 1.11 -22.21 -2.80
CA LEU A 281 -0.20 -22.84 -2.75
C LEU A 281 -1.28 -21.75 -2.72
N VAL A 282 -2.32 -21.95 -3.53
CA VAL A 282 -3.46 -21.01 -3.63
C VAL A 282 -4.78 -21.79 -3.50
N ILE A 283 -5.65 -21.33 -2.60
CA ILE A 283 -7.06 -21.74 -2.52
C ILE A 283 -7.91 -20.57 -3.04
N PRO A 284 -8.34 -20.60 -4.33
CA PRO A 284 -8.89 -19.43 -5.00
C PRO A 284 -10.32 -19.07 -4.60
N LYS A 285 -11.03 -19.94 -3.90
CA LYS A 285 -12.38 -19.73 -3.35
C LYS A 285 -12.75 -20.86 -2.39
N LEU A 286 -13.82 -20.66 -1.64
CA LEU A 286 -14.40 -21.68 -0.76
C LEU A 286 -14.60 -23.02 -1.51
N ASN A 287 -14.18 -24.12 -0.88
CA ASN A 287 -14.27 -25.49 -1.39
C ASN A 287 -13.56 -25.76 -2.74
N ALA A 288 -12.72 -24.84 -3.20
CA ALA A 288 -11.88 -25.12 -4.35
C ALA A 288 -10.72 -26.05 -3.97
N LYS A 289 -10.34 -26.92 -4.91
CA LYS A 289 -9.10 -27.69 -4.75
C LYS A 289 -7.92 -26.74 -4.69
N PRO A 290 -6.96 -26.93 -3.77
CA PRO A 290 -5.73 -26.18 -3.75
C PRO A 290 -4.97 -26.31 -5.08
N GLN A 291 -4.30 -25.25 -5.47
CA GLN A 291 -3.44 -25.18 -6.65
C GLN A 291 -2.01 -24.91 -6.19
N LEU A 292 -1.04 -25.49 -6.84
CA LEU A 292 0.38 -25.34 -6.51
C LEU A 292 1.15 -24.81 -7.71
N TYR A 293 2.02 -23.84 -7.48
CA TYR A 293 2.86 -23.21 -8.50
C TYR A 293 4.31 -23.13 -8.02
N GLU A 294 5.25 -23.21 -8.95
CA GLU A 294 6.68 -22.95 -8.72
C GLU A 294 7.04 -21.61 -9.34
N LEU A 295 7.18 -20.58 -8.52
CA LEU A 295 7.28 -19.19 -8.98
C LEU A 295 8.61 -18.84 -9.66
N SER A 296 9.68 -19.60 -9.40
CA SER A 296 10.97 -19.47 -10.10
C SER A 296 10.85 -19.79 -11.58
N GLU A 297 9.97 -20.72 -11.96
CA GLU A 297 9.76 -21.17 -13.34
C GLU A 297 8.48 -20.60 -13.95
N ASP A 298 7.48 -20.29 -13.11
CA ASP A 298 6.13 -19.85 -13.52
C ASP A 298 5.64 -18.68 -12.65
N ILE A 299 6.28 -17.53 -12.80
CA ILE A 299 5.88 -16.30 -12.08
C ILE A 299 4.45 -15.84 -12.40
N GLY A 300 3.92 -16.30 -13.54
CA GLY A 300 2.56 -16.00 -14.02
C GLY A 300 1.48 -16.92 -13.44
N GLU A 301 1.84 -17.92 -12.62
CA GLU A 301 0.90 -18.85 -11.98
C GLU A 301 -0.05 -19.51 -13.00
N THR A 302 0.50 -19.97 -14.12
CA THR A 302 -0.25 -20.52 -15.26
C THR A 302 -0.29 -22.05 -15.26
N ASN A 303 0.73 -22.69 -14.70
CA ASN A 303 0.90 -24.14 -14.69
C ASN A 303 0.70 -24.72 -13.28
N ASN A 304 -0.48 -25.27 -13.02
CA ASN A 304 -0.79 -25.91 -11.73
C ASN A 304 -0.15 -27.29 -11.62
N ILE A 305 0.91 -27.40 -10.80
CA ILE A 305 1.68 -28.63 -10.59
C ILE A 305 1.22 -29.48 -9.40
N ALA A 306 0.05 -29.21 -8.80
CA ALA A 306 -0.45 -29.89 -7.60
C ALA A 306 -0.49 -31.42 -7.74
N ASN A 307 -0.87 -31.93 -8.91
CA ASN A 307 -0.94 -33.39 -9.15
C ASN A 307 0.45 -34.04 -9.28
N ALA A 308 1.46 -33.27 -9.72
CA ALA A 308 2.82 -33.75 -9.90
C ALA A 308 3.63 -33.72 -8.58
N HIS A 309 3.24 -32.86 -7.65
CA HIS A 309 3.94 -32.62 -6.37
C HIS A 309 3.00 -32.75 -5.16
N PRO A 310 2.35 -33.92 -4.92
CA PRO A 310 1.37 -34.09 -3.86
C PRO A 310 1.96 -33.88 -2.45
N GLU A 311 3.20 -34.29 -2.22
CA GLU A 311 3.88 -34.08 -0.93
C GLU A 311 4.11 -32.60 -0.60
N LYS A 312 4.52 -31.81 -1.60
CA LYS A 312 4.70 -30.36 -1.44
C LYS A 312 3.35 -29.67 -1.21
N LEU A 313 2.31 -30.09 -1.93
CA LEU A 313 0.95 -29.60 -1.73
C LEU A 313 0.48 -29.86 -0.29
N GLU A 314 0.65 -31.08 0.22
CA GLU A 314 0.26 -31.45 1.58
C GLU A 314 1.05 -30.64 2.63
N GLN A 315 2.36 -30.47 2.43
CA GLN A 315 3.21 -29.65 3.29
C GLN A 315 2.66 -28.23 3.42
N LEU A 316 2.43 -27.54 2.28
CA LEU A 316 2.00 -26.16 2.27
C LEU A 316 0.55 -25.99 2.78
N ASP A 317 -0.32 -26.94 2.47
CA ASP A 317 -1.70 -26.95 2.96
C ASP A 317 -1.75 -27.09 4.50
N LYS A 318 -0.88 -27.94 5.05
CA LYS A 318 -0.73 -28.09 6.50
C LYS A 318 -0.25 -26.78 7.13
N MET A 319 0.82 -26.17 6.62
CA MET A 319 1.35 -24.88 7.12
C MET A 319 0.27 -23.80 7.05
N LEU A 320 -0.48 -23.71 5.96
CA LEU A 320 -1.55 -22.73 5.79
C LEU A 320 -2.69 -22.93 6.79
N LYS A 321 -3.05 -24.17 7.08
CA LYS A 321 -4.08 -24.52 8.08
C LYS A 321 -3.63 -24.21 9.50
N GLU A 322 -2.38 -24.50 9.84
CA GLU A 322 -1.78 -24.16 11.13
C GLU A 322 -1.82 -22.66 11.36
N TRP A 323 -1.28 -21.86 10.42
CA TRP A 323 -1.33 -20.39 10.49
C TRP A 323 -2.77 -19.88 10.57
N THR A 324 -3.70 -20.42 9.77
CA THR A 324 -5.10 -19.96 9.79
C THR A 324 -5.77 -20.22 11.13
N SER A 325 -5.39 -21.30 11.84
CA SER A 325 -5.95 -21.66 13.14
C SER A 325 -5.56 -20.69 14.27
N GLU A 326 -4.47 -19.94 14.10
CA GLU A 326 -4.00 -18.91 15.04
C GLU A 326 -4.72 -17.56 14.86
N LEU A 327 -5.41 -17.39 13.73
CA LEU A 327 -6.04 -16.12 13.40
C LEU A 327 -7.43 -16.00 14.01
N GLN A 328 -7.72 -14.82 14.51
CA GLN A 328 -9.09 -14.47 14.90
C GLN A 328 -9.97 -14.23 13.67
N ASP A 329 -11.22 -14.61 13.77
CA ASP A 329 -12.21 -14.22 12.78
C ASP A 329 -12.47 -12.71 12.85
N PRO A 330 -12.75 -12.06 11.69
CA PRO A 330 -13.11 -10.65 11.69
C PRO A 330 -14.30 -10.38 12.60
N ALA A 331 -14.21 -9.34 13.43
CA ALA A 331 -15.28 -8.94 14.31
C ALA A 331 -16.56 -8.55 13.54
N PHE A 332 -16.39 -8.10 12.29
CA PHE A 332 -17.49 -7.85 11.34
C PHE A 332 -16.98 -8.06 9.91
N LEU A 333 -17.84 -8.54 9.05
CA LEU A 333 -17.62 -8.60 7.62
C LEU A 333 -17.87 -7.21 7.03
N GLY A 334 -17.04 -6.79 6.06
CA GLY A 334 -17.15 -5.46 5.44
C GLY A 334 -18.54 -5.17 4.86
N LEU A 335 -18.79 -3.93 4.43
CA LEU A 335 -20.07 -3.43 3.92
C LEU A 335 -20.73 -4.35 2.88
N THR A 336 -19.95 -5.05 2.05
CA THR A 336 -20.44 -6.00 1.05
C THR A 336 -21.21 -7.20 1.63
N HIS A 337 -21.10 -7.42 2.92
CA HIS A 337 -21.79 -8.49 3.65
C HIS A 337 -22.90 -7.95 4.57
N SER A 338 -23.14 -6.63 4.59
CA SER A 338 -24.27 -6.08 5.34
C SER A 338 -25.58 -6.47 4.68
N ASP A 339 -26.61 -6.69 5.50
CA ASP A 339 -27.97 -7.01 5.02
C ASP A 339 -28.51 -5.96 4.06
N ALA A 340 -28.17 -4.69 4.26
CA ALA A 340 -28.56 -3.59 3.40
C ALA A 340 -27.93 -3.74 2.01
N TRP A 341 -26.65 -4.09 1.91
CA TRP A 341 -25.95 -4.29 0.67
C TRP A 341 -26.42 -5.53 -0.08
N ILE A 342 -26.66 -6.64 0.66
CA ILE A 342 -27.20 -7.88 0.10
C ILE A 342 -28.59 -7.64 -0.49
N LYS A 343 -29.46 -6.91 0.22
CA LYS A 343 -30.81 -6.54 -0.26
C LYS A 343 -30.74 -5.68 -1.51
N LYS A 344 -29.80 -4.72 -1.60
CA LYS A 344 -29.62 -3.85 -2.77
C LYS A 344 -29.16 -4.65 -3.99
N ARG A 345 -28.14 -5.51 -3.83
CA ARG A 345 -27.62 -6.38 -4.90
C ARG A 345 -28.69 -7.32 -5.48
N ASN A 346 -29.57 -7.83 -4.60
CA ASN A 346 -30.65 -8.73 -5.03
C ASN A 346 -31.80 -8.00 -5.75
N LYS A 347 -31.92 -6.67 -5.59
CA LYS A 347 -32.89 -5.84 -6.34
C LYS A 347 -32.40 -5.42 -7.73
N GLN A 348 -31.07 -5.56 -8.00
CA GLN A 348 -30.44 -5.21 -9.31
C GLN A 348 -30.30 -6.42 -10.23
N LYS A 349 -30.65 -7.60 -9.77
CA LYS A 349 -30.80 -8.83 -10.57
C LYS A 349 -32.27 -9.04 -10.97
#